data_330c0cf80c8d87a9bec42ee5e800def6
#
_entry.id   330c0cf80c8d87a9bec42ee5e800def6
#
_cell.length_a   1.000
_cell.length_b   1.000
_cell.length_c   1.000
_cell.angle_alpha   90.00
_cell.angle_beta   90.00
_cell.angle_gamma   90.00
#
_symmetry.space_group_name_H-M   'P 1'
#
loop_
_entity.id
_entity.type
_entity.pdbx_description
1 polymer ?
#
loop_
_entity_poly.entity_id
_entity_poly.type
_entity_poly.pdbx_seq_one_letter_code
_entity_poly.pdbx_strand_id
1 'polypeptide(L)'
;MTESASNLLFYGDNLDILRRYVKDETVDLVYLDPPFNSNTNYNVLFAEKDGSKAASQIQAFSDTWTWTQESESVFAEIVTAGGRVADCLQAFRTFLGECDMLAYLVMMVPRLMELRRVMKPTGSIYLHCDPAAGHYLKMLLDATFGPENFSSEIVWKRAGAHNMSRRWDAIHDLLLKYTKGSDHKWNQPFESYPDEYKARFKRQDPDGRCWQDVALTGGGASGSNTARSQMPWRGHIPPPGRNWSAPRIVTDYLGLPREMDVLEKLETMDKAGFVYWPKNSGTPRFKQYLEMLPGMPVGDVWTDIPPINSQAAERLGYPTQKPQALLERIISASSNRGDVVLDPFCGCGTTIAAAQALGRPWIGIDITHLAITLIKQRLKDSFDIEQVVRAAPAGKGETAKVGEAAAKYGEATKRSFHVVGEPTSEPDAAALAASDPYQFQWWALGLVGARPVEQKKGADKGIDGRIIFQGEKSGSFESVILSVKAGHTNVVHVRDLKGVLEREKAVIGVLISMQEATSPMKTEAVTAGFYESTLWGRKYPKVQLFTVAELLAGKNIEMPPIRQVQATFKKAPKAIEKQSGQSELPV
;
A
#
# COMPACT_ATOMS: atom_id res chain seq x y z
N MET A 1 16.87 -21.20 13.27
CA MET A 1 16.64 -19.74 13.39
C MET A 1 16.22 -19.28 12.01
N THR A 2 14.96 -18.88 11.85
CA THR A 2 14.42 -18.41 10.57
C THR A 2 15.05 -17.07 10.25
N GLU A 3 15.74 -16.97 9.09
CA GLU A 3 16.27 -15.72 8.57
C GLU A 3 15.15 -14.67 8.55
N SER A 4 15.36 -13.55 9.24
CA SER A 4 14.43 -12.43 9.26
C SER A 4 14.28 -11.89 7.82
N ALA A 5 13.09 -11.94 7.25
CA ALA A 5 12.81 -11.37 5.95
C ALA A 5 13.11 -9.86 5.97
N SER A 6 13.95 -9.40 5.07
CA SER A 6 14.32 -7.99 4.92
C SER A 6 13.25 -7.22 4.17
N ASN A 7 13.00 -5.97 4.54
CA ASN A 7 12.14 -5.05 3.79
C ASN A 7 12.83 -4.64 2.48
N LEU A 8 12.18 -4.86 1.34
CA LEU A 8 12.74 -4.65 0.01
C LEU A 8 11.87 -3.72 -0.83
N LEU A 9 12.47 -2.71 -1.41
CA LEU A 9 11.83 -1.83 -2.37
C LEU A 9 12.56 -1.95 -3.71
N PHE A 10 11.85 -2.31 -4.76
CA PHE A 10 12.42 -2.47 -6.09
C PHE A 10 11.95 -1.36 -7.02
N TYR A 11 12.89 -0.80 -7.76
CA TYR A 11 12.64 0.04 -8.93
C TYR A 11 12.78 -0.79 -10.20
N GLY A 12 11.74 -0.84 -11.03
CA GLY A 12 11.74 -1.52 -12.33
C GLY A 12 10.43 -2.24 -12.66
N ASP A 13 10.41 -2.94 -13.80
CA ASP A 13 9.25 -3.75 -14.21
C ASP A 13 9.04 -4.91 -13.24
N ASN A 14 7.82 -5.04 -12.77
CA ASN A 14 7.48 -6.02 -11.75
C ASN A 14 7.58 -7.47 -12.25
N LEU A 15 7.32 -7.74 -13.53
CA LEU A 15 7.45 -9.08 -14.09
C LEU A 15 8.91 -9.55 -14.07
N ASP A 16 9.83 -8.66 -14.48
CA ASP A 16 11.27 -8.93 -14.47
C ASP A 16 11.77 -9.15 -13.03
N ILE A 17 11.34 -8.28 -12.11
CA ILE A 17 11.72 -8.36 -10.69
C ILE A 17 11.19 -9.64 -10.05
N LEU A 18 9.92 -10.00 -10.28
CA LEU A 18 9.34 -11.23 -9.77
C LEU A 18 10.12 -12.46 -10.25
N ARG A 19 10.47 -12.50 -11.53
CA ARG A 19 11.22 -13.62 -12.13
C ARG A 19 12.65 -13.76 -11.60
N ARG A 20 13.35 -12.63 -11.41
CA ARG A 20 14.77 -12.63 -11.05
C ARG A 20 15.04 -12.66 -9.56
N TYR A 21 14.23 -11.97 -8.77
CA TYR A 21 14.57 -11.67 -7.39
C TYR A 21 13.64 -12.31 -6.36
N VAL A 22 12.39 -12.63 -6.70
CA VAL A 22 11.45 -13.23 -5.74
C VAL A 22 11.40 -14.74 -5.92
N LYS A 23 11.78 -15.47 -4.87
CA LYS A 23 11.80 -16.94 -4.86
C LYS A 23 10.39 -17.51 -4.79
N ASP A 24 10.27 -18.77 -5.23
CA ASP A 24 9.04 -19.55 -5.12
C ASP A 24 8.63 -19.68 -3.66
N GLU A 25 7.33 -19.57 -3.41
CA GLU A 25 6.69 -19.85 -2.12
C GLU A 25 7.28 -19.09 -0.92
N THR A 26 7.62 -17.82 -1.12
CA THR A 26 8.16 -16.95 -0.06
C THR A 26 7.18 -15.89 0.44
N VAL A 27 6.10 -15.63 -0.29
CA VAL A 27 5.14 -14.54 -0.01
C VAL A 27 3.88 -15.10 0.62
N ASP A 28 3.44 -14.50 1.73
CA ASP A 28 2.23 -14.89 2.44
C ASP A 28 0.98 -14.16 1.95
N LEU A 29 1.12 -12.89 1.58
CA LEU A 29 0.02 -12.05 1.11
C LEU A 29 0.47 -11.19 -0.07
N VAL A 30 -0.32 -11.21 -1.13
CA VAL A 30 -0.19 -10.28 -2.27
C VAL A 30 -1.38 -9.33 -2.27
N TYR A 31 -1.11 -8.04 -2.33
CA TYR A 31 -2.08 -7.03 -2.70
C TYR A 31 -1.58 -6.34 -3.95
N LEU A 32 -2.44 -6.20 -4.96
CA LEU A 32 -2.09 -5.49 -6.18
C LEU A 32 -3.23 -4.55 -6.62
N ASP A 33 -2.84 -3.35 -7.01
CA ASP A 33 -3.71 -2.27 -7.52
C ASP A 33 -3.15 -1.83 -8.89
N PRO A 34 -3.27 -2.68 -9.92
CA PRO A 34 -2.68 -2.39 -11.23
C PRO A 34 -3.40 -1.21 -11.88
N PRO A 35 -2.76 -0.49 -12.81
CA PRO A 35 -3.43 0.57 -13.57
C PRO A 35 -4.65 -0.02 -14.29
N PHE A 36 -5.80 0.64 -14.14
CA PHE A 36 -7.05 0.19 -14.75
C PHE A 36 -7.18 0.79 -16.15
N ASN A 37 -7.50 -0.02 -17.16
CA ASN A 37 -7.79 0.45 -18.51
C ASN A 37 -9.19 1.11 -18.58
N SER A 38 -9.46 2.04 -17.68
CA SER A 38 -10.81 2.61 -17.49
C SER A 38 -11.16 3.73 -18.45
N ASN A 39 -10.33 4.03 -19.48
CA ASN A 39 -10.50 5.19 -20.39
C ASN A 39 -10.71 6.55 -19.68
N THR A 40 -10.66 6.58 -18.37
CA THR A 40 -10.54 7.80 -17.59
C THR A 40 -9.07 8.17 -17.63
N ASN A 41 -8.78 9.35 -18.19
CA ASN A 41 -7.44 9.91 -18.21
C ASN A 41 -6.86 9.95 -16.77
N TYR A 42 -6.27 8.85 -16.30
CA TYR A 42 -5.42 8.80 -15.10
C TYR A 42 -4.11 9.58 -15.31
N ASN A 43 -4.06 10.39 -16.36
CA ASN A 43 -3.00 11.34 -16.67
C ASN A 43 -2.89 12.49 -15.65
N VAL A 44 -3.33 12.27 -14.42
CA VAL A 44 -3.27 13.29 -13.37
C VAL A 44 -2.55 12.72 -12.17
N LEU A 45 -1.23 12.52 -12.27
CA LEU A 45 -0.40 12.29 -11.08
C LEU A 45 -0.37 13.54 -10.18
N PHE A 46 -0.61 14.71 -10.73
CA PHE A 46 -0.76 15.94 -9.97
C PHE A 46 -1.72 16.88 -10.72
N ALA A 47 -2.97 16.96 -10.27
CA ALA A 47 -3.81 18.09 -10.65
C ALA A 47 -3.39 19.29 -9.79
N GLU A 48 -3.01 20.36 -10.42
CA GLU A 48 -2.88 21.66 -9.77
C GLU A 48 -4.25 22.13 -9.25
N LYS A 49 -4.28 23.07 -8.30
CA LYS A 49 -5.53 23.65 -7.78
C LYS A 49 -6.47 24.21 -8.87
N ASP A 50 -5.97 24.40 -10.09
CA ASP A 50 -6.69 24.91 -11.26
C ASP A 50 -7.24 23.82 -12.21
N GLY A 51 -7.06 22.51 -11.88
CA GLY A 51 -7.57 21.40 -12.68
C GLY A 51 -6.75 21.05 -13.93
N SER A 52 -5.57 21.59 -14.15
CA SER A 52 -4.73 21.34 -15.31
C SER A 52 -3.92 20.03 -15.20
N LYS A 53 -3.78 19.29 -16.32
CA LYS A 53 -3.13 17.97 -16.42
C LYS A 53 -1.62 18.08 -16.65
N ALA A 54 -0.81 17.26 -15.96
CA ALA A 54 0.63 17.18 -16.14
C ALA A 54 1.03 16.43 -17.43
N ALA A 55 1.97 17.01 -18.20
CA ALA A 55 2.42 16.44 -19.48
C ALA A 55 3.47 15.31 -19.31
N SER A 56 4.23 15.29 -18.22
CA SER A 56 5.28 14.31 -17.95
C SER A 56 4.79 12.89 -17.64
N GLN A 57 3.49 12.74 -17.38
CA GLN A 57 2.85 11.46 -17.14
C GLN A 57 2.56 10.64 -18.40
N ILE A 58 2.53 11.29 -19.55
CA ILE A 58 2.11 10.65 -20.81
C ILE A 58 3.10 9.58 -21.29
N GLN A 59 4.34 9.60 -20.82
CA GLN A 59 5.37 8.64 -21.25
C GLN A 59 5.78 7.60 -20.20
N ALA A 60 5.59 7.84 -18.91
CA ALA A 60 5.94 6.85 -17.88
C ALA A 60 4.82 5.81 -17.62
N PHE A 61 3.58 6.21 -17.84
CA PHE A 61 2.40 5.34 -17.80
C PHE A 61 1.36 5.89 -18.78
N SER A 62 1.36 5.41 -20.02
CA SER A 62 0.13 5.49 -20.79
C SER A 62 -0.81 4.44 -20.20
N ASP A 63 -1.82 4.87 -19.46
CA ASP A 63 -2.95 4.02 -19.03
C ASP A 63 -3.80 3.52 -20.22
N THR A 64 -3.38 3.81 -21.42
CA THR A 64 -3.97 3.30 -22.65
C THR A 64 -3.11 2.17 -23.16
N TRP A 65 -3.49 0.97 -22.76
CA TRP A 65 -3.00 -0.26 -23.35
C TRP A 65 -3.56 -0.33 -24.76
N THR A 66 -2.70 -0.20 -25.76
CA THR A 66 -3.08 -0.40 -27.15
C THR A 66 -2.56 -1.76 -27.61
N TRP A 67 -3.33 -2.46 -28.45
CA TRP A 67 -2.87 -3.69 -29.06
C TRP A 67 -1.67 -3.39 -29.95
N THR A 68 -0.51 -3.92 -29.61
CA THR A 68 0.78 -3.69 -30.29
C THR A 68 1.40 -5.02 -30.71
N GLN A 69 2.46 -4.97 -31.50
CA GLN A 69 3.24 -6.16 -31.87
C GLN A 69 3.81 -6.87 -30.64
N GLU A 70 4.13 -6.13 -29.56
CA GLU A 70 4.58 -6.69 -28.30
C GLU A 70 3.44 -7.46 -27.61
N SER A 71 2.25 -6.91 -27.56
CA SER A 71 1.04 -7.58 -27.03
C SER A 71 0.76 -8.87 -27.81
N GLU A 72 0.88 -8.85 -29.14
CA GLU A 72 0.70 -10.03 -30.00
C GLU A 72 1.77 -11.10 -29.69
N SER A 73 3.03 -10.69 -29.49
CA SER A 73 4.12 -11.61 -29.16
C SER A 73 3.88 -12.32 -27.83
N VAL A 74 3.51 -11.56 -26.79
CA VAL A 74 3.19 -12.10 -25.45
C VAL A 74 1.95 -13.01 -25.52
N PHE A 75 0.91 -12.61 -26.26
CA PHE A 75 -0.26 -13.43 -26.48
C PHE A 75 0.10 -14.78 -27.14
N ALA A 76 0.89 -14.74 -28.21
CA ALA A 76 1.32 -15.95 -28.94
C ALA A 76 2.16 -16.87 -28.03
N GLU A 77 3.05 -16.32 -27.20
CA GLU A 77 3.83 -17.09 -26.23
C GLU A 77 2.92 -17.83 -25.24
N ILE A 78 1.94 -17.13 -24.65
CA ILE A 78 0.99 -17.73 -23.69
C ILE A 78 0.13 -18.82 -24.35
N VAL A 79 -0.38 -18.54 -25.55
CA VAL A 79 -1.19 -19.52 -26.29
C VAL A 79 -0.39 -20.76 -26.67
N THR A 80 0.87 -20.58 -27.06
CA THR A 80 1.79 -21.70 -27.37
C THR A 80 2.08 -22.56 -26.15
N ALA A 81 2.19 -21.95 -24.96
CA ALA A 81 2.36 -22.67 -23.69
C ALA A 81 1.14 -23.51 -23.31
N GLY A 82 -0.06 -23.15 -23.79
CA GLY A 82 -1.30 -23.88 -23.56
C GLY A 82 -1.87 -23.79 -22.16
N GLY A 83 -2.91 -24.58 -21.90
CA GLY A 83 -3.58 -24.65 -20.60
C GLY A 83 -4.69 -23.64 -20.40
N ARG A 84 -5.36 -23.67 -19.23
CA ARG A 84 -6.56 -22.88 -18.92
C ARG A 84 -6.42 -21.37 -19.19
N VAL A 85 -5.24 -20.81 -18.91
CA VAL A 85 -4.97 -19.39 -19.13
C VAL A 85 -4.92 -19.06 -20.62
N ALA A 86 -4.29 -19.93 -21.43
CA ALA A 86 -4.26 -19.79 -22.89
C ALA A 86 -5.67 -19.89 -23.48
N ASP A 87 -6.46 -20.87 -23.03
CA ASP A 87 -7.87 -21.05 -23.48
C ASP A 87 -8.71 -19.81 -23.14
N CYS A 88 -8.54 -19.26 -21.95
CA CYS A 88 -9.23 -18.05 -21.51
C CYS A 88 -8.87 -16.83 -22.39
N LEU A 89 -7.57 -16.62 -22.67
CA LEU A 89 -7.14 -15.52 -23.54
C LEU A 89 -7.62 -15.67 -24.99
N GLN A 90 -7.62 -16.89 -25.52
CA GLN A 90 -8.18 -17.15 -26.87
C GLN A 90 -9.68 -16.85 -26.93
N ALA A 91 -10.43 -17.23 -25.88
CA ALA A 91 -11.84 -16.89 -25.77
C ALA A 91 -12.03 -15.36 -25.71
N PHE A 92 -11.22 -14.64 -24.94
CA PHE A 92 -11.27 -13.17 -24.91
C PHE A 92 -10.95 -12.55 -26.28
N ARG A 93 -9.91 -13.04 -26.98
CA ARG A 93 -9.59 -12.54 -28.33
C ARG A 93 -10.75 -12.75 -29.30
N THR A 94 -11.40 -13.92 -29.24
CA THR A 94 -12.57 -14.23 -30.06
C THR A 94 -13.75 -13.32 -29.73
N PHE A 95 -13.97 -13.01 -28.47
CA PHE A 95 -15.10 -12.24 -27.98
C PHE A 95 -14.88 -10.72 -28.06
N LEU A 96 -13.71 -10.21 -27.65
CA LEU A 96 -13.41 -8.78 -27.57
C LEU A 96 -12.77 -8.24 -28.85
N GLY A 97 -12.12 -9.09 -29.65
CA GLY A 97 -11.22 -8.67 -30.71
C GLY A 97 -9.91 -8.07 -30.17
N GLU A 98 -9.09 -7.55 -31.06
CA GLU A 98 -7.84 -6.86 -30.73
C GLU A 98 -8.15 -5.44 -30.26
N CYS A 99 -8.22 -5.26 -28.96
CA CYS A 99 -8.57 -3.99 -28.32
C CYS A 99 -7.71 -3.73 -27.08
N ASP A 100 -7.84 -2.52 -26.54
CA ASP A 100 -7.10 -2.07 -25.35
C ASP A 100 -7.33 -2.97 -24.13
N MET A 101 -8.55 -3.45 -23.95
CA MET A 101 -8.86 -4.38 -22.85
C MET A 101 -8.10 -5.70 -23.02
N LEU A 102 -8.05 -6.27 -24.23
CA LEU A 102 -7.30 -7.50 -24.47
C LEU A 102 -5.81 -7.28 -24.26
N ALA A 103 -5.24 -6.15 -24.72
CA ALA A 103 -3.83 -5.81 -24.46
C ALA A 103 -3.51 -5.76 -22.97
N TYR A 104 -4.40 -5.14 -22.18
CA TYR A 104 -4.30 -5.09 -20.72
C TYR A 104 -4.32 -6.49 -20.10
N LEU A 105 -5.26 -7.34 -20.51
CA LEU A 105 -5.37 -8.70 -19.97
C LEU A 105 -4.14 -9.55 -20.30
N VAL A 106 -3.61 -9.42 -21.53
CA VAL A 106 -2.36 -10.10 -21.95
C VAL A 106 -1.16 -9.66 -21.10
N MET A 107 -1.07 -8.38 -20.75
CA MET A 107 -0.04 -7.88 -19.84
C MET A 107 -0.19 -8.43 -18.41
N MET A 108 -1.41 -8.58 -17.93
CA MET A 108 -1.67 -9.07 -16.57
C MET A 108 -1.36 -10.55 -16.38
N VAL A 109 -1.57 -11.38 -17.41
CA VAL A 109 -1.40 -12.85 -17.30
C VAL A 109 -0.03 -13.28 -16.80
N PRO A 110 1.11 -12.89 -17.40
CA PRO A 110 2.42 -13.33 -16.92
C PRO A 110 2.66 -12.89 -15.48
N ARG A 111 2.16 -11.73 -15.08
CA ARG A 111 2.27 -11.20 -13.72
C ARG A 111 1.48 -12.05 -12.72
N LEU A 112 0.23 -12.39 -13.04
CA LEU A 112 -0.60 -13.26 -12.19
C LEU A 112 0.00 -14.66 -12.04
N MET A 113 0.60 -15.21 -13.11
CA MET A 113 1.31 -16.50 -13.06
C MET A 113 2.52 -16.44 -12.12
N GLU A 114 3.33 -15.38 -12.23
CA GLU A 114 4.48 -15.18 -11.35
C GLU A 114 4.05 -14.92 -9.90
N LEU A 115 2.99 -14.15 -9.67
CA LEU A 115 2.45 -13.93 -8.33
C LEU A 115 1.99 -15.24 -7.70
N ARG A 116 1.33 -16.12 -8.47
CA ARG A 116 0.97 -17.47 -7.99
C ARG A 116 2.21 -18.30 -7.67
N ARG A 117 3.28 -18.23 -8.46
CA ARG A 117 4.55 -18.94 -8.20
C ARG A 117 5.17 -18.53 -6.87
N VAL A 118 5.29 -17.21 -6.63
CA VAL A 118 5.97 -16.69 -5.43
C VAL A 118 5.15 -16.82 -4.15
N MET A 119 3.84 -16.98 -4.25
CA MET A 119 2.97 -17.18 -3.08
C MET A 119 3.20 -18.53 -2.43
N LYS A 120 3.18 -18.58 -1.09
CA LYS A 120 3.14 -19.82 -0.31
C LYS A 120 1.84 -20.58 -0.55
N PRO A 121 1.77 -21.89 -0.32
CA PRO A 121 0.52 -22.65 -0.40
C PRO A 121 -0.61 -22.09 0.49
N THR A 122 -0.26 -21.48 1.63
CA THR A 122 -1.19 -20.83 2.57
C THR A 122 -1.47 -19.36 2.24
N GLY A 123 -0.91 -18.85 1.14
CA GLY A 123 -0.97 -17.44 0.77
C GLY A 123 -2.31 -17.00 0.18
N SER A 124 -2.61 -15.72 0.33
CA SER A 124 -3.78 -15.05 -0.25
C SER A 124 -3.35 -13.93 -1.19
N ILE A 125 -4.18 -13.64 -2.20
CA ILE A 125 -4.03 -12.53 -3.13
C ILE A 125 -5.30 -11.70 -3.18
N TYR A 126 -5.15 -10.38 -3.17
CA TYR A 126 -6.22 -9.41 -3.37
C TYR A 126 -5.89 -8.56 -4.59
N LEU A 127 -6.71 -8.67 -5.63
CA LEU A 127 -6.64 -7.82 -6.81
C LEU A 127 -7.70 -6.73 -6.70
N HIS A 128 -7.23 -5.49 -6.61
CA HIS A 128 -8.08 -4.30 -6.59
C HIS A 128 -8.31 -3.84 -8.03
N CYS A 129 -9.55 -3.62 -8.42
CA CYS A 129 -9.90 -3.18 -9.76
C CYS A 129 -11.21 -2.38 -9.77
N ASP A 130 -11.43 -1.66 -10.87
CA ASP A 130 -12.72 -1.07 -11.13
C ASP A 130 -13.72 -2.11 -11.70
N PRO A 131 -15.02 -1.83 -11.67
CA PRO A 131 -16.03 -2.74 -12.23
C PRO A 131 -15.89 -2.98 -13.75
N ALA A 132 -15.20 -2.12 -14.51
CA ALA A 132 -15.06 -2.28 -15.96
C ALA A 132 -14.12 -3.44 -16.32
N ALA A 133 -12.99 -3.54 -15.61
CA ALA A 133 -12.03 -4.63 -15.81
C ALA A 133 -12.30 -5.85 -14.93
N GLY A 134 -13.03 -5.67 -13.81
CA GLY A 134 -13.19 -6.66 -12.76
C GLY A 134 -13.68 -8.03 -13.24
N HIS A 135 -14.67 -8.07 -14.13
CA HIS A 135 -15.23 -9.31 -14.64
C HIS A 135 -14.23 -10.12 -15.49
N TYR A 136 -13.44 -9.46 -16.33
CA TYR A 136 -12.40 -10.13 -17.13
C TYR A 136 -11.25 -10.61 -16.25
N LEU A 137 -10.83 -9.79 -15.28
CA LEU A 137 -9.79 -10.15 -14.33
C LEU A 137 -10.22 -11.33 -13.44
N LYS A 138 -11.51 -11.40 -13.07
CA LYS A 138 -12.06 -12.55 -12.34
C LYS A 138 -11.88 -13.85 -13.13
N MET A 139 -12.17 -13.84 -14.44
CA MET A 139 -11.99 -15.01 -15.29
C MET A 139 -10.51 -15.39 -15.44
N LEU A 140 -9.60 -14.42 -15.54
CA LEU A 140 -8.16 -14.69 -15.56
C LEU A 140 -7.67 -15.26 -14.22
N LEU A 141 -8.18 -14.77 -13.11
CA LEU A 141 -7.87 -15.33 -11.78
C LEU A 141 -8.40 -16.76 -11.65
N ASP A 142 -9.60 -17.06 -12.15
CA ASP A 142 -10.12 -18.43 -12.22
C ASP A 142 -9.23 -19.35 -13.06
N ALA A 143 -8.76 -18.85 -14.21
CA ALA A 143 -7.85 -19.62 -15.06
C ALA A 143 -6.48 -19.84 -14.41
N THR A 144 -5.99 -18.86 -13.64
CA THR A 144 -4.65 -18.88 -13.02
C THR A 144 -4.65 -19.64 -11.70
N PHE A 145 -5.57 -19.33 -10.78
CA PHE A 145 -5.59 -19.86 -9.41
C PHE A 145 -6.53 -21.06 -9.25
N GLY A 146 -7.51 -21.21 -10.12
CA GLY A 146 -8.61 -22.17 -10.01
C GLY A 146 -9.85 -21.52 -9.41
N PRO A 147 -11.06 -21.77 -9.97
CA PRO A 147 -12.30 -21.22 -9.43
C PRO A 147 -12.62 -21.71 -8.02
N GLU A 148 -12.12 -22.91 -7.65
CA GLU A 148 -12.23 -23.49 -6.30
C GLU A 148 -11.48 -22.69 -5.23
N ASN A 149 -10.51 -21.87 -5.63
CA ASN A 149 -9.70 -21.03 -4.75
C ASN A 149 -10.22 -19.59 -4.66
N PHE A 150 -11.33 -19.29 -5.32
CA PHE A 150 -12.04 -18.01 -5.14
C PHE A 150 -12.61 -17.93 -3.74
N SER A 151 -12.27 -16.87 -3.02
CA SER A 151 -12.71 -16.67 -1.63
C SER A 151 -13.84 -15.67 -1.53
N SER A 152 -13.66 -14.46 -2.07
CA SER A 152 -14.64 -13.38 -1.94
C SER A 152 -14.46 -12.32 -3.02
N GLU A 153 -15.57 -11.72 -3.43
CA GLU A 153 -15.59 -10.42 -4.10
C GLU A 153 -16.01 -9.37 -3.07
N ILE A 154 -15.13 -8.40 -2.82
CA ILE A 154 -15.37 -7.34 -1.86
C ILE A 154 -15.69 -6.07 -2.62
N VAL A 155 -16.80 -5.43 -2.25
CA VAL A 155 -17.26 -4.15 -2.81
C VAL A 155 -16.86 -3.04 -1.83
N TRP A 156 -15.90 -2.20 -2.23
CA TRP A 156 -15.50 -1.05 -1.43
C TRP A 156 -16.07 0.24 -2.00
N LYS A 157 -16.84 0.97 -1.19
CA LYS A 157 -17.40 2.27 -1.55
C LYS A 157 -16.32 3.35 -1.52
N ARG A 158 -15.84 3.77 -2.71
CA ARG A 158 -14.77 4.76 -2.88
C ARG A 158 -15.21 6.20 -3.07
N ALA A 159 -16.50 6.45 -3.36
CA ALA A 159 -17.01 7.79 -3.64
C ALA A 159 -18.48 7.94 -3.25
N GLY A 160 -18.98 9.17 -3.24
CA GLY A 160 -20.40 9.46 -3.25
C GLY A 160 -20.95 9.50 -4.66
N ALA A 161 -22.27 9.33 -4.83
CA ALA A 161 -22.92 9.57 -6.10
C ALA A 161 -22.95 11.09 -6.39
N HIS A 162 -22.53 11.47 -7.60
CA HIS A 162 -22.62 12.84 -8.11
C HIS A 162 -23.63 12.80 -9.26
N ASN A 163 -24.83 13.21 -9.01
CA ASN A 163 -25.94 13.07 -9.96
C ASN A 163 -25.74 13.91 -11.21
N MET A 164 -26.35 13.50 -12.29
CA MET A 164 -26.71 14.06 -13.59
C MET A 164 -26.32 13.14 -14.76
N SER A 165 -25.87 11.93 -14.50
CA SER A 165 -25.72 10.91 -15.54
C SER A 165 -27.05 10.18 -15.75
N ARG A 166 -27.32 9.71 -16.99
CA ARG A 166 -28.48 8.84 -17.28
C ARG A 166 -28.21 7.37 -16.89
N ARG A 167 -27.30 7.13 -15.94
CA ARG A 167 -26.90 5.80 -15.43
C ARG A 167 -26.57 5.90 -13.93
N TRP A 168 -26.51 4.76 -13.28
CA TRP A 168 -26.00 4.69 -11.91
C TRP A 168 -24.50 5.04 -11.88
N ASP A 169 -24.10 5.91 -10.97
CA ASP A 169 -22.69 6.29 -10.84
C ASP A 169 -21.86 5.11 -10.32
N ALA A 170 -20.66 4.95 -10.88
CA ALA A 170 -19.67 3.99 -10.41
C ALA A 170 -18.99 4.53 -9.15
N ILE A 171 -19.57 4.21 -7.99
CA ILE A 171 -19.13 4.71 -6.67
C ILE A 171 -18.28 3.72 -5.88
N HIS A 172 -17.96 2.57 -6.46
CA HIS A 172 -17.22 1.51 -5.79
C HIS A 172 -16.11 0.95 -6.66
N ASP A 173 -15.16 0.31 -6.00
CA ASP A 173 -14.17 -0.59 -6.60
C ASP A 173 -14.39 -2.00 -6.08
N LEU A 174 -13.83 -2.98 -6.77
CA LEU A 174 -13.86 -4.40 -6.43
C LEU A 174 -12.49 -4.85 -5.92
N LEU A 175 -12.49 -5.73 -4.91
CA LEU A 175 -11.31 -6.47 -4.50
C LEU A 175 -11.62 -7.96 -4.65
N LEU A 176 -10.94 -8.61 -5.58
CA LEU A 176 -11.09 -10.04 -5.84
C LEU A 176 -10.09 -10.80 -4.97
N LYS A 177 -10.58 -11.57 -4.01
CA LYS A 177 -9.75 -12.38 -3.11
C LYS A 177 -9.69 -13.82 -3.60
N TYR A 178 -8.46 -14.31 -3.76
CA TYR A 178 -8.13 -15.71 -4.01
C TYR A 178 -7.12 -16.23 -3.00
N THR A 179 -7.09 -17.55 -2.86
CA THR A 179 -6.05 -18.26 -2.10
C THR A 179 -5.24 -19.14 -3.04
N LYS A 180 -4.01 -19.50 -2.68
CA LYS A 180 -3.24 -20.46 -3.48
C LYS A 180 -3.66 -21.90 -3.22
N GLY A 181 -4.15 -22.20 -2.01
CA GLY A 181 -4.64 -23.51 -1.61
C GLY A 181 -5.77 -23.40 -0.58
N SER A 182 -6.29 -24.57 -0.17
CA SER A 182 -7.41 -24.66 0.77
C SER A 182 -7.06 -24.27 2.21
N ASP A 183 -5.82 -24.49 2.63
CA ASP A 183 -5.32 -24.10 3.96
C ASP A 183 -4.70 -22.71 3.89
N HIS A 184 -5.49 -21.69 4.12
CA HIS A 184 -5.08 -20.31 4.06
C HIS A 184 -5.26 -19.60 5.41
N LYS A 185 -4.44 -18.55 5.63
CA LYS A 185 -4.53 -17.73 6.84
C LYS A 185 -5.77 -16.84 6.79
N TRP A 186 -6.54 -16.88 7.87
CA TRP A 186 -7.71 -16.02 8.02
C TRP A 186 -7.89 -15.59 9.47
N ASN A 187 -7.86 -14.29 9.71
CA ASN A 187 -8.18 -13.65 10.97
C ASN A 187 -9.45 -12.84 10.76
N GLN A 188 -10.57 -13.26 11.37
CA GLN A 188 -11.85 -12.59 11.17
C GLN A 188 -11.77 -11.12 11.62
N PRO A 189 -11.96 -10.13 10.72
CA PRO A 189 -12.05 -8.75 11.13
C PRO A 189 -13.42 -8.44 11.74
N PHE A 190 -13.42 -7.56 12.75
CA PHE A 190 -14.63 -7.10 13.41
C PHE A 190 -14.72 -5.59 13.36
N GLU A 191 -15.95 -5.09 13.32
CA GLU A 191 -16.28 -3.67 13.46
C GLU A 191 -17.09 -3.41 14.73
N SER A 192 -17.14 -2.16 15.13
CA SER A 192 -17.95 -1.76 16.30
C SER A 192 -19.43 -2.03 16.06
N TYR A 193 -20.09 -2.58 17.07
CA TYR A 193 -21.55 -2.72 17.00
C TYR A 193 -22.25 -1.38 16.79
N PRO A 194 -23.32 -1.34 15.96
CA PRO A 194 -24.19 -0.17 15.86
C PRO A 194 -24.77 0.22 17.22
N ASP A 195 -25.07 1.51 17.41
CA ASP A 195 -25.60 2.00 18.69
C ASP A 195 -26.94 1.36 19.04
N GLU A 196 -27.76 1.01 18.06
CA GLU A 196 -29.01 0.26 18.27
C GLU A 196 -28.76 -1.14 18.87
N TYR A 197 -27.65 -1.79 18.50
CA TYR A 197 -27.26 -3.06 19.09
C TYR A 197 -26.73 -2.87 20.51
N LYS A 198 -25.86 -1.88 20.73
CA LYS A 198 -25.34 -1.52 22.06
C LYS A 198 -26.47 -1.17 23.05
N ALA A 199 -27.52 -0.54 22.55
CA ALA A 199 -28.71 -0.18 23.34
C ALA A 199 -29.49 -1.40 23.89
N ARG A 200 -29.21 -2.63 23.44
CA ARG A 200 -29.81 -3.86 24.03
C ARG A 200 -29.20 -4.22 25.38
N PHE A 201 -27.99 -3.75 25.67
CA PHE A 201 -27.25 -4.00 26.90
C PHE A 201 -27.70 -3.03 28.01
N LYS A 202 -28.97 -3.15 28.41
CA LYS A 202 -29.65 -2.20 29.34
C LYS A 202 -29.41 -2.50 30.82
N ARG A 203 -28.91 -3.69 31.12
CA ARG A 203 -28.66 -4.09 32.50
C ARG A 203 -27.22 -3.77 32.87
N GLN A 204 -27.00 -3.43 34.12
CA GLN A 204 -25.69 -3.08 34.63
C GLN A 204 -25.43 -3.82 35.95
N ASP A 205 -24.25 -4.36 36.10
CA ASP A 205 -23.77 -4.91 37.36
C ASP A 205 -23.20 -3.79 38.26
N PRO A 206 -23.00 -4.03 39.55
CA PRO A 206 -22.46 -3.04 40.49
C PRO A 206 -21.07 -2.51 40.10
N ASP A 207 -20.29 -3.28 39.34
CA ASP A 207 -18.97 -2.90 38.80
C ASP A 207 -19.04 -2.02 37.55
N GLY A 208 -20.23 -1.69 37.06
CA GLY A 208 -20.47 -0.82 35.91
C GLY A 208 -20.55 -1.54 34.56
N ARG A 209 -20.33 -2.84 34.49
CA ARG A 209 -20.38 -3.60 33.24
C ARG A 209 -21.82 -3.73 32.73
N CYS A 210 -22.03 -3.36 31.46
CA CYS A 210 -23.33 -3.46 30.80
C CYS A 210 -23.54 -4.84 30.16
N TRP A 211 -24.73 -5.41 30.35
CA TRP A 211 -25.06 -6.73 29.82
C TRP A 211 -26.51 -6.86 29.36
N GLN A 212 -26.75 -7.87 28.50
CA GLN A 212 -28.08 -8.35 28.13
C GLN A 212 -28.29 -9.79 28.59
N ASP A 213 -29.51 -10.19 28.82
CA ASP A 213 -29.83 -11.56 29.20
C ASP A 213 -30.10 -12.43 27.96
N VAL A 214 -29.36 -13.55 27.84
CA VAL A 214 -29.47 -14.48 26.74
C VAL A 214 -29.84 -15.87 27.27
N ALA A 215 -30.58 -16.65 26.48
CA ALA A 215 -31.00 -17.96 26.91
C ALA A 215 -29.79 -18.91 27.07
N LEU A 216 -29.75 -19.66 28.17
CA LEU A 216 -28.79 -20.76 28.39
C LEU A 216 -29.23 -22.07 27.72
N THR A 217 -30.19 -22.01 26.80
CA THR A 217 -30.69 -23.17 26.08
C THR A 217 -30.60 -22.96 24.58
N GLY A 218 -30.12 -23.96 23.84
CA GLY A 218 -30.03 -23.98 22.37
C GLY A 218 -31.00 -24.98 21.75
N GLY A 219 -31.32 -24.82 20.44
CA GLY A 219 -32.09 -25.81 19.67
C GLY A 219 -31.27 -27.08 19.49
N GLY A 220 -31.93 -28.22 19.67
CA GLY A 220 -31.26 -29.50 19.63
C GLY A 220 -31.23 -30.13 18.27
N ALA A 221 -30.20 -29.95 17.46
CA ALA A 221 -29.91 -30.82 16.33
C ALA A 221 -28.41 -30.92 15.97
N SER A 222 -27.49 -30.28 16.69
CA SER A 222 -26.07 -30.43 16.38
C SER A 222 -25.33 -31.23 17.46
N GLY A 223 -24.94 -32.41 17.15
CA GLY A 223 -23.76 -33.19 17.49
C GLY A 223 -23.39 -33.50 18.95
N SER A 224 -23.94 -32.81 19.94
CA SER A 224 -23.62 -33.03 21.35
C SER A 224 -24.88 -33.19 22.24
N ASN A 225 -25.88 -33.90 21.76
CA ASN A 225 -27.00 -34.32 22.57
C ASN A 225 -26.57 -35.46 23.50
N THR A 226 -25.77 -35.11 24.50
CA THR A 226 -25.63 -36.01 25.65
C THR A 226 -26.93 -35.94 26.43
N ALA A 227 -27.41 -37.08 26.92
CA ALA A 227 -28.59 -37.16 27.81
C ALA A 227 -28.49 -36.16 28.98
N ARG A 228 -27.29 -35.81 29.39
CA ARG A 228 -26.99 -34.78 30.42
C ARG A 228 -27.42 -33.38 30.07
N SER A 229 -27.40 -32.95 28.80
CA SER A 229 -27.82 -31.59 28.42
C SER A 229 -29.33 -31.35 28.57
N GLN A 230 -30.10 -32.39 28.84
CA GLN A 230 -31.53 -32.34 29.13
C GLN A 230 -31.84 -32.59 30.60
N MET A 231 -30.84 -32.91 31.44
CA MET A 231 -31.06 -33.13 32.88
C MET A 231 -31.36 -31.85 33.61
N PRO A 232 -32.09 -31.95 34.74
CA PRO A 232 -32.32 -30.77 35.61
C PRO A 232 -31.00 -30.18 36.10
N TRP A 233 -30.86 -28.86 36.00
CA TRP A 233 -29.79 -28.11 36.63
C TRP A 233 -30.38 -27.14 37.66
N ARG A 234 -30.00 -27.28 38.93
CA ARG A 234 -30.55 -26.54 40.08
C ARG A 234 -32.09 -26.47 40.10
N GLY A 235 -32.73 -27.61 39.78
CA GLY A 235 -34.17 -27.73 39.75
C GLY A 235 -34.89 -27.21 38.51
N HIS A 236 -34.16 -26.65 37.54
CA HIS A 236 -34.71 -26.18 36.27
C HIS A 236 -34.44 -27.16 35.16
N ILE A 237 -35.42 -27.35 34.27
CA ILE A 237 -35.35 -28.26 33.12
C ILE A 237 -35.41 -27.42 31.83
N PRO A 238 -34.60 -27.73 30.79
CA PRO A 238 -34.72 -27.05 29.51
C PRO A 238 -36.15 -27.24 28.94
N PRO A 239 -36.68 -26.22 28.24
CA PRO A 239 -37.98 -26.36 27.56
C PRO A 239 -37.96 -27.53 26.56
N PRO A 240 -39.13 -28.15 26.23
CA PRO A 240 -39.19 -29.24 25.24
C PRO A 240 -38.51 -28.86 23.92
N GLY A 241 -37.67 -29.77 23.37
CA GLY A 241 -36.91 -29.52 22.15
C GLY A 241 -35.67 -28.63 22.30
N ARG A 242 -35.31 -28.24 23.51
CA ARG A 242 -34.09 -27.48 23.81
C ARG A 242 -33.20 -28.23 24.80
N ASN A 243 -31.90 -27.89 24.71
CA ASN A 243 -30.85 -28.44 25.57
C ASN A 243 -30.12 -27.30 26.29
N TRP A 244 -29.55 -27.60 27.46
CA TRP A 244 -28.61 -26.66 28.07
C TRP A 244 -27.43 -26.39 27.12
N SER A 245 -27.03 -25.14 27.04
CA SER A 245 -25.91 -24.69 26.20
C SER A 245 -25.08 -23.68 26.97
N ALA A 246 -23.80 -23.97 27.13
CA ALA A 246 -22.83 -23.02 27.68
C ALA A 246 -22.22 -22.20 26.53
N PRO A 247 -22.43 -20.85 26.48
CA PRO A 247 -21.90 -20.02 25.40
C PRO A 247 -20.38 -20.03 25.36
N ARG A 248 -19.82 -20.27 24.17
CA ARG A 248 -18.34 -20.35 23.97
C ARG A 248 -17.61 -19.13 24.49
N ILE A 249 -18.13 -17.95 24.24
CA ILE A 249 -17.52 -16.69 24.68
C ILE A 249 -17.22 -16.65 26.17
N VAL A 250 -18.08 -17.27 27.00
CA VAL A 250 -17.87 -17.33 28.45
C VAL A 250 -16.99 -18.51 28.84
N THR A 251 -17.18 -19.67 28.19
CA THR A 251 -16.33 -20.84 28.48
C THR A 251 -14.88 -20.61 28.12
N ASP A 252 -14.62 -19.93 26.98
CA ASP A 252 -13.28 -19.55 26.56
C ASP A 252 -12.70 -18.47 27.48
N TYR A 253 -13.50 -17.48 27.88
CA TYR A 253 -13.06 -16.46 28.87
C TYR A 253 -12.67 -17.05 30.23
N LEU A 254 -13.40 -18.10 30.66
CA LEU A 254 -13.10 -18.81 31.92
C LEU A 254 -12.04 -19.91 31.77
N GLY A 255 -11.52 -20.13 30.55
CA GLY A 255 -10.52 -21.18 30.27
C GLY A 255 -11.05 -22.60 30.49
N LEU A 256 -12.35 -22.82 30.26
CA LEU A 256 -12.95 -24.13 30.51
C LEU A 256 -12.64 -25.12 29.37
N PRO A 257 -12.23 -26.38 29.70
CA PRO A 257 -11.99 -27.40 28.70
C PRO A 257 -13.21 -27.66 27.79
N ARG A 258 -12.98 -27.89 26.51
CA ARG A 258 -14.06 -28.18 25.53
C ARG A 258 -14.85 -29.42 25.90
N GLU A 259 -14.17 -30.44 26.43
CA GLU A 259 -14.70 -31.75 26.82
C GLU A 259 -15.46 -31.72 28.15
N MET A 260 -15.35 -30.64 28.93
CA MET A 260 -16.08 -30.51 30.21
C MET A 260 -17.59 -30.64 29.99
N ASP A 261 -18.26 -31.36 30.91
CA ASP A 261 -19.73 -31.54 30.88
C ASP A 261 -20.46 -30.19 30.90
N VAL A 262 -21.58 -30.11 30.18
CA VAL A 262 -22.34 -28.86 30.05
C VAL A 262 -22.86 -28.37 31.39
N LEU A 263 -23.33 -29.24 32.28
CA LEU A 263 -23.81 -28.82 33.60
C LEU A 263 -22.69 -28.35 34.52
N GLU A 264 -21.50 -28.93 34.40
CA GLU A 264 -20.31 -28.46 35.11
C GLU A 264 -19.84 -27.08 34.60
N LYS A 265 -19.94 -26.87 33.27
CA LYS A 265 -19.70 -25.54 32.68
C LYS A 265 -20.68 -24.50 33.23
N LEU A 266 -21.98 -24.82 33.25
CA LEU A 266 -23.02 -23.94 33.79
C LEU A 266 -22.80 -23.63 35.28
N GLU A 267 -22.41 -24.62 36.07
CA GLU A 267 -22.09 -24.46 37.48
C GLU A 267 -20.91 -23.51 37.70
N THR A 268 -19.87 -23.66 36.88
CA THR A 268 -18.70 -22.78 36.92
C THR A 268 -19.03 -21.35 36.49
N MET A 269 -19.85 -21.20 35.44
CA MET A 269 -20.36 -19.90 34.99
C MET A 269 -21.20 -19.19 36.05
N ASP A 270 -22.05 -19.94 36.78
CA ASP A 270 -22.87 -19.39 37.87
C ASP A 270 -22.02 -18.90 39.04
N LYS A 271 -21.04 -19.72 39.48
CA LYS A 271 -20.08 -19.32 40.52
C LYS A 271 -19.25 -18.10 40.13
N ALA A 272 -18.94 -17.94 38.84
CA ALA A 272 -18.24 -16.80 38.30
C ALA A 272 -19.14 -15.56 38.06
N GLY A 273 -20.45 -15.64 38.37
CA GLY A 273 -21.40 -14.52 38.26
C GLY A 273 -21.95 -14.27 36.86
N PHE A 274 -21.74 -15.19 35.90
CA PHE A 274 -22.25 -15.07 34.52
C PHE A 274 -23.68 -15.53 34.34
N VAL A 275 -24.32 -16.13 35.35
CA VAL A 275 -25.74 -16.55 35.28
C VAL A 275 -26.62 -15.54 35.95
N TYR A 276 -27.69 -15.18 35.27
CA TYR A 276 -28.80 -14.37 35.81
C TYR A 276 -30.01 -15.23 36.11
N TRP A 277 -30.52 -15.13 37.33
CA TRP A 277 -31.70 -15.82 37.82
C TRP A 277 -32.88 -14.83 37.84
N PRO A 278 -33.80 -14.87 36.84
CA PRO A 278 -34.94 -13.98 36.81
C PRO A 278 -35.91 -14.24 37.96
N LYS A 279 -36.38 -13.18 38.63
CA LYS A 279 -37.30 -13.32 39.78
C LYS A 279 -38.66 -13.96 39.41
N ASN A 280 -39.13 -13.76 38.17
CA ASN A 280 -40.46 -14.14 37.69
C ASN A 280 -40.47 -15.14 36.55
N SER A 281 -39.34 -15.72 36.21
CA SER A 281 -39.18 -16.66 35.09
C SER A 281 -38.45 -17.89 35.59
N GLY A 282 -38.98 -19.07 35.24
CA GLY A 282 -38.42 -20.34 35.70
C GLY A 282 -37.08 -20.74 35.08
N THR A 283 -36.54 -20.05 34.06
CA THR A 283 -35.37 -20.49 33.35
C THR A 283 -34.19 -19.54 33.56
N PRO A 284 -33.03 -20.01 34.02
CA PRO A 284 -31.83 -19.20 34.15
C PRO A 284 -31.35 -18.72 32.79
N ARG A 285 -30.73 -17.55 32.78
CA ARG A 285 -30.22 -16.88 31.59
C ARG A 285 -28.75 -16.50 31.80
N PHE A 286 -27.99 -16.36 30.74
CA PHE A 286 -26.63 -15.93 30.85
C PHE A 286 -26.49 -14.42 30.65
N LYS A 287 -25.60 -13.80 31.43
CA LYS A 287 -25.23 -12.40 31.28
C LYS A 287 -24.22 -12.24 30.17
N GLN A 288 -24.65 -11.78 29.00
CA GLN A 288 -23.75 -11.43 27.91
C GLN A 288 -23.28 -9.99 28.06
N TYR A 289 -22.02 -9.81 28.41
CA TYR A 289 -21.43 -8.48 28.52
C TYR A 289 -21.00 -7.95 27.17
N LEU A 290 -21.23 -6.65 26.93
CA LEU A 290 -20.87 -5.98 25.69
C LEU A 290 -19.35 -6.02 25.44
N GLU A 291 -18.57 -5.82 26.50
CA GLU A 291 -17.10 -5.80 26.44
C GLU A 291 -16.46 -7.16 26.10
N MET A 292 -17.19 -8.26 26.26
CA MET A 292 -16.70 -9.61 25.88
C MET A 292 -16.94 -9.92 24.40
N LEU A 293 -17.70 -9.09 23.70
CA LEU A 293 -18.04 -9.34 22.31
C LEU A 293 -16.97 -8.74 21.42
N PRO A 294 -16.46 -9.51 20.42
CA PRO A 294 -15.39 -9.04 19.55
C PRO A 294 -15.79 -7.91 18.60
N GLY A 295 -17.09 -7.66 18.46
CA GLY A 295 -17.65 -6.78 17.46
C GLY A 295 -18.53 -7.54 16.45
N MET A 296 -19.03 -6.82 15.46
CA MET A 296 -19.77 -7.41 14.36
C MET A 296 -18.79 -7.88 13.29
N PRO A 297 -18.86 -9.14 12.84
CA PRO A 297 -18.00 -9.62 11.75
C PRO A 297 -18.16 -8.76 10.51
N VAL A 298 -17.04 -8.33 9.93
CA VAL A 298 -17.03 -7.57 8.68
C VAL A 298 -17.41 -8.47 7.52
N GLY A 299 -18.39 -8.05 6.73
CA GLY A 299 -18.82 -8.72 5.50
C GLY A 299 -18.00 -8.28 4.27
N ASP A 300 -18.54 -8.52 3.10
CA ASP A 300 -17.91 -8.23 1.80
C ASP A 300 -18.33 -6.87 1.20
N VAL A 301 -19.19 -6.11 1.86
CA VAL A 301 -19.55 -4.74 1.44
C VAL A 301 -18.99 -3.74 2.44
N TRP A 302 -17.95 -3.01 2.02
CA TRP A 302 -17.23 -2.07 2.88
C TRP A 302 -17.63 -0.63 2.61
N THR A 303 -18.35 -0.03 3.54
CA THR A 303 -18.82 1.36 3.49
C THR A 303 -18.25 2.22 4.62
N ASP A 304 -17.62 1.59 5.59
CA ASP A 304 -17.09 2.19 6.82
C ASP A 304 -15.69 2.77 6.66
N ILE A 305 -14.97 2.42 5.58
CA ILE A 305 -13.67 3.00 5.23
C ILE A 305 -13.89 4.07 4.14
N PRO A 306 -13.91 5.37 4.49
CA PRO A 306 -14.11 6.42 3.50
C PRO A 306 -12.89 6.58 2.59
N PRO A 307 -13.07 7.09 1.36
CA PRO A 307 -11.95 7.49 0.51
C PRO A 307 -11.17 8.65 1.15
N ILE A 308 -9.90 8.81 0.74
CA ILE A 308 -9.05 9.90 1.22
C ILE A 308 -9.58 11.23 0.69
N ASN A 309 -10.07 12.08 1.57
CA ASN A 309 -10.49 13.44 1.22
C ASN A 309 -9.28 14.36 0.95
N SER A 310 -9.54 15.52 0.33
CA SER A 310 -8.48 16.48 -0.04
C SER A 310 -7.68 17.02 1.14
N GLN A 311 -8.25 17.03 2.34
CA GLN A 311 -7.65 17.58 3.56
C GLN A 311 -7.10 16.48 4.51
N ALA A 312 -7.24 15.21 4.14
CA ALA A 312 -6.76 14.12 4.99
C ALA A 312 -5.25 14.22 5.26
N ALA A 313 -4.86 14.00 6.50
CA ALA A 313 -3.43 14.06 6.90
C ALA A 313 -2.58 13.02 6.16
N GLU A 314 -3.14 11.84 5.89
CA GLU A 314 -2.45 10.75 5.17
C GLU A 314 -2.29 10.98 3.67
N ARG A 315 -2.94 12.01 3.09
CA ARG A 315 -2.88 12.31 1.66
C ARG A 315 -1.51 12.87 1.27
N LEU A 316 -0.72 12.11 0.51
CA LEU A 316 0.61 12.52 0.04
C LEU A 316 0.58 13.30 -1.30
N GLY A 317 -0.60 13.38 -1.93
CA GLY A 317 -0.76 14.01 -3.25
C GLY A 317 -0.59 13.05 -4.43
N TYR A 318 -0.47 11.76 -4.17
CA TYR A 318 -0.50 10.72 -5.21
C TYR A 318 -1.96 10.43 -5.60
N PRO A 319 -2.35 10.52 -6.88
CA PRO A 319 -3.77 10.53 -7.28
C PRO A 319 -4.55 9.29 -6.92
N THR A 320 -3.95 8.12 -7.07
CA THR A 320 -4.58 6.81 -6.85
C THR A 320 -4.33 6.27 -5.44
N GLN A 321 -3.88 7.13 -4.51
CA GLN A 321 -3.60 6.71 -3.14
C GLN A 321 -4.84 6.13 -2.47
N LYS A 322 -4.71 4.88 -1.99
CA LYS A 322 -5.75 4.21 -1.21
C LYS A 322 -5.63 4.56 0.28
N PRO A 323 -6.73 4.54 1.06
CA PRO A 323 -6.69 4.72 2.51
C PRO A 323 -5.84 3.65 3.19
N GLN A 324 -5.01 4.04 4.16
CA GLN A 324 -4.19 3.08 4.90
C GLN A 324 -5.04 2.05 5.66
N ALA A 325 -6.19 2.46 6.21
CA ALA A 325 -7.13 1.59 6.90
C ALA A 325 -7.65 0.43 6.02
N LEU A 326 -7.79 0.65 4.70
CA LEU A 326 -8.17 -0.39 3.74
C LEU A 326 -7.12 -1.52 3.71
N LEU A 327 -5.84 -1.13 3.60
CA LEU A 327 -4.73 -2.07 3.54
C LEU A 327 -4.48 -2.73 4.91
N GLU A 328 -4.64 -2.00 6.01
CA GLU A 328 -4.55 -2.57 7.37
C GLU A 328 -5.59 -3.67 7.59
N ARG A 329 -6.83 -3.48 7.12
CA ARG A 329 -7.88 -4.51 7.20
C ARG A 329 -7.51 -5.75 6.40
N ILE A 330 -7.08 -5.60 5.15
CA ILE A 330 -6.67 -6.71 4.27
C ILE A 330 -5.49 -7.48 4.89
N ILE A 331 -4.45 -6.76 5.30
CA ILE A 331 -3.22 -7.36 5.84
C ILE A 331 -3.51 -8.08 7.16
N SER A 332 -4.31 -7.47 8.04
CA SER A 332 -4.67 -8.09 9.32
C SER A 332 -5.51 -9.36 9.14
N ALA A 333 -6.44 -9.35 8.17
CA ALA A 333 -7.31 -10.49 7.91
C ALA A 333 -6.57 -11.70 7.31
N SER A 334 -5.55 -11.49 6.47
CA SER A 334 -4.94 -12.56 5.67
C SER A 334 -3.44 -12.78 5.94
N SER A 335 -2.91 -12.23 7.03
CA SER A 335 -1.52 -12.44 7.44
C SER A 335 -1.34 -12.31 8.95
N ASN A 336 -0.26 -12.89 9.45
CA ASN A 336 0.18 -12.77 10.83
C ASN A 336 1.46 -11.92 10.92
N ARG A 337 1.84 -11.51 12.13
CA ARG A 337 3.10 -10.79 12.35
C ARG A 337 4.29 -11.63 11.87
N GLY A 338 5.16 -11.03 11.06
CA GLY A 338 6.32 -11.70 10.45
C GLY A 338 6.04 -12.34 9.09
N ASP A 339 4.79 -12.37 8.63
CA ASP A 339 4.44 -12.82 7.29
C ASP A 339 4.81 -11.77 6.23
N VAL A 340 5.25 -12.23 5.06
CA VAL A 340 5.72 -11.37 3.97
C VAL A 340 4.54 -10.87 3.14
N VAL A 341 4.44 -9.55 3.03
CA VAL A 341 3.45 -8.85 2.18
C VAL A 341 4.14 -8.33 0.92
N LEU A 342 3.59 -8.64 -0.25
CA LEU A 342 4.06 -8.16 -1.55
C LEU A 342 3.04 -7.23 -2.19
N ASP A 343 3.51 -6.06 -2.66
CA ASP A 343 2.75 -5.17 -3.54
C ASP A 343 3.57 -4.90 -4.81
N PRO A 344 3.18 -5.50 -5.96
CA PRO A 344 3.91 -5.36 -7.22
C PRO A 344 3.57 -4.08 -7.99
N PHE A 345 2.64 -3.24 -7.48
CA PHE A 345 2.24 -1.93 -8.04
C PHE A 345 2.12 -0.92 -6.90
N CYS A 346 3.20 -0.76 -6.11
CA CYS A 346 3.08 -0.16 -4.78
C CYS A 346 2.84 1.36 -4.76
N GLY A 347 2.96 2.07 -5.88
CA GLY A 347 2.66 3.50 -5.99
C GLY A 347 3.31 4.33 -4.89
N CYS A 348 2.52 5.09 -4.14
CA CYS A 348 3.04 5.88 -2.99
C CYS A 348 3.21 5.06 -1.70
N GLY A 349 3.15 3.72 -1.76
CA GLY A 349 3.49 2.82 -0.66
C GLY A 349 2.47 2.71 0.46
N THR A 350 1.18 2.77 0.17
CA THR A 350 0.16 2.61 1.22
C THR A 350 0.19 1.20 1.83
N THR A 351 0.31 0.17 0.99
CA THR A 351 0.47 -1.23 1.43
C THR A 351 1.72 -1.41 2.28
N ILE A 352 2.84 -0.81 1.85
CA ILE A 352 4.12 -0.86 2.54
C ILE A 352 4.01 -0.23 3.93
N ALA A 353 3.38 0.96 4.03
CA ALA A 353 3.18 1.63 5.30
C ALA A 353 2.26 0.82 6.24
N ALA A 354 1.18 0.24 5.72
CA ALA A 354 0.28 -0.62 6.49
C ALA A 354 0.99 -1.89 6.98
N ALA A 355 1.75 -2.57 6.12
CA ALA A 355 2.54 -3.75 6.48
C ALA A 355 3.58 -3.42 7.57
N GLN A 356 4.29 -2.30 7.42
CA GLN A 356 5.27 -1.82 8.40
C GLN A 356 4.61 -1.53 9.75
N ALA A 357 3.47 -0.83 9.77
CA ALA A 357 2.72 -0.51 10.99
C ALA A 357 2.25 -1.77 11.74
N LEU A 358 1.92 -2.81 11.00
CA LEU A 358 1.44 -4.08 11.53
C LEU A 358 2.57 -5.09 11.82
N GLY A 359 3.84 -4.74 11.61
CA GLY A 359 4.99 -5.61 11.87
C GLY A 359 5.13 -6.78 10.90
N ARG A 360 4.74 -6.58 9.63
CA ARG A 360 4.93 -7.51 8.53
C ARG A 360 6.11 -7.08 7.68
N PRO A 361 7.08 -7.96 7.39
CA PRO A 361 8.04 -7.73 6.31
C PRO A 361 7.33 -7.49 4.99
N TRP A 362 7.92 -6.64 4.14
CA TRP A 362 7.26 -6.26 2.91
C TRP A 362 8.23 -6.21 1.72
N ILE A 363 7.67 -6.43 0.54
CA ILE A 363 8.30 -6.26 -0.77
C ILE A 363 7.41 -5.31 -1.56
N GLY A 364 7.95 -4.16 -1.96
CA GLY A 364 7.28 -3.20 -2.85
C GLY A 364 7.99 -3.11 -4.17
N ILE A 365 7.25 -3.03 -5.27
CA ILE A 365 7.80 -2.86 -6.61
C ILE A 365 7.08 -1.71 -7.30
N ASP A 366 7.82 -0.78 -7.88
CA ASP A 366 7.28 0.25 -8.76
C ASP A 366 8.24 0.60 -9.88
N ILE A 367 7.71 0.97 -11.03
CA ILE A 367 8.48 1.33 -12.22
C ILE A 367 8.86 2.82 -12.23
N THR A 368 8.35 3.63 -11.31
CA THR A 368 8.59 5.08 -11.30
C THR A 368 9.48 5.51 -10.15
N HIS A 369 10.51 6.29 -10.45
CA HIS A 369 11.36 6.89 -9.40
C HIS A 369 10.59 7.83 -8.48
N LEU A 370 9.50 8.43 -8.95
CA LEU A 370 8.64 9.26 -8.11
C LEU A 370 8.01 8.44 -6.98
N ALA A 371 7.45 7.26 -7.30
CA ALA A 371 6.88 6.36 -6.31
C ALA A 371 7.94 5.93 -5.29
N ILE A 372 9.12 5.51 -5.76
CA ILE A 372 10.24 5.13 -4.89
C ILE A 372 10.63 6.26 -3.94
N THR A 373 10.74 7.50 -4.44
CA THR A 373 11.06 8.68 -3.62
C THR A 373 9.99 8.97 -2.57
N LEU A 374 8.70 8.89 -2.94
CA LEU A 374 7.58 9.08 -2.01
C LEU A 374 7.56 8.02 -0.92
N ILE A 375 7.84 6.76 -1.25
CA ILE A 375 7.91 5.66 -0.28
C ILE A 375 9.04 5.88 0.71
N LYS A 376 10.25 6.23 0.24
CA LYS A 376 11.39 6.55 1.11
C LYS A 376 11.04 7.67 2.10
N GLN A 377 10.43 8.74 1.59
CA GLN A 377 10.01 9.86 2.43
C GLN A 377 8.93 9.44 3.43
N ARG A 378 7.92 8.68 3.00
CA ARG A 378 6.86 8.17 3.87
C ARG A 378 7.41 7.30 4.99
N LEU A 379 8.33 6.38 4.68
CA LEU A 379 8.96 5.52 5.68
C LEU A 379 9.78 6.32 6.71
N LYS A 380 10.50 7.33 6.25
CA LYS A 380 11.23 8.25 7.14
C LYS A 380 10.28 9.06 8.04
N ASP A 381 9.26 9.67 7.46
CA ASP A 381 8.34 10.55 8.20
C ASP A 381 7.48 9.78 9.21
N SER A 382 6.94 8.61 8.80
CA SER A 382 5.98 7.85 9.61
C SER A 382 6.64 6.95 10.65
N PHE A 383 7.80 6.37 10.33
CA PHE A 383 8.40 5.29 11.13
C PHE A 383 9.83 5.56 11.56
N ASP A 384 10.44 6.67 11.11
CA ASP A 384 11.86 6.98 11.33
C ASP A 384 12.80 5.86 10.82
N ILE A 385 12.45 5.33 9.63
CA ILE A 385 13.18 4.25 8.97
C ILE A 385 13.97 4.83 7.81
N GLU A 386 15.24 4.48 7.73
CA GLU A 386 16.13 4.94 6.67
C GLU A 386 16.56 3.80 5.73
N GLN A 387 16.83 4.17 4.48
CA GLN A 387 17.41 3.26 3.51
C GLN A 387 18.84 2.89 3.94
N VAL A 388 19.18 1.59 3.87
CA VAL A 388 20.57 1.16 3.96
C VAL A 388 21.27 1.46 2.65
N VAL A 389 22.09 2.50 2.65
CA VAL A 389 22.96 2.83 1.51
C VAL A 389 24.23 1.99 1.64
N ARG A 390 24.48 1.11 0.69
CA ARG A 390 25.71 0.31 0.63
C ARG A 390 26.73 1.01 -0.25
N ALA A 391 27.99 1.10 0.24
CA ALA A 391 29.10 1.37 -0.64
C ALA A 391 29.20 0.25 -1.69
N ALA A 392 29.24 0.64 -2.98
CA ALA A 392 29.30 -0.33 -4.08
C ALA A 392 30.50 -1.26 -3.89
N PRO A 393 30.35 -2.59 -4.02
CA PRO A 393 31.49 -3.46 -4.12
C PRO A 393 32.20 -3.15 -5.45
N ALA A 394 33.47 -2.79 -5.36
CA ALA A 394 34.33 -2.73 -6.54
C ALA A 394 34.49 -4.15 -7.09
N GLY A 395 33.74 -4.51 -8.14
CA GLY A 395 33.88 -5.82 -8.77
C GLY A 395 32.66 -6.23 -9.61
N LYS A 396 32.94 -6.61 -10.83
CA LYS A 396 32.06 -6.97 -11.94
C LYS A 396 30.97 -7.99 -11.56
N GLY A 397 29.70 -7.66 -11.93
CA GLY A 397 28.75 -8.59 -12.55
C GLY A 397 28.39 -9.88 -11.81
N GLU A 398 27.68 -9.79 -10.67
CA GLU A 398 26.87 -10.91 -10.19
C GLU A 398 25.52 -10.39 -9.68
N THR A 399 24.45 -10.78 -10.38
CA THR A 399 23.07 -10.61 -9.94
C THR A 399 22.79 -11.62 -8.83
N ALA A 400 22.92 -11.21 -7.57
CA ALA A 400 22.57 -12.06 -6.44
C ALA A 400 21.04 -12.24 -6.37
N LYS A 401 20.56 -13.49 -6.37
CA LYS A 401 19.14 -13.83 -6.14
C LYS A 401 18.73 -13.42 -4.72
N VAL A 402 17.48 -13.02 -4.50
CA VAL A 402 16.97 -12.45 -3.23
C VAL A 402 17.33 -13.29 -1.98
N GLY A 403 17.43 -14.62 -2.09
CA GLY A 403 17.87 -15.47 -0.97
C GLY A 403 19.35 -15.42 -0.67
N GLU A 404 20.21 -15.13 -1.67
CA GLU A 404 21.64 -14.91 -1.46
C GLU A 404 21.93 -13.46 -1.08
N ALA A 405 21.11 -12.53 -1.58
CA ALA A 405 21.14 -11.15 -1.14
C ALA A 405 20.78 -11.04 0.35
N ALA A 406 19.69 -11.68 0.81
CA ALA A 406 19.31 -11.71 2.22
C ALA A 406 20.37 -12.35 3.12
N ALA A 407 21.03 -13.42 2.69
CA ALA A 407 22.11 -14.07 3.43
C ALA A 407 23.43 -13.25 3.44
N LYS A 408 23.69 -12.46 2.40
CA LYS A 408 24.86 -11.55 2.31
C LYS A 408 24.67 -10.22 3.06
N TYR A 409 23.42 -9.84 3.38
CA TYR A 409 23.09 -8.50 3.88
C TYR A 409 22.94 -8.42 5.39
N GLY A 410 23.40 -9.35 6.17
CA GLY A 410 23.42 -9.27 7.63
C GLY A 410 22.09 -8.79 8.23
N GLU A 411 21.81 -9.08 9.47
CA GLU A 411 20.57 -8.71 10.14
C GLU A 411 20.19 -7.25 9.89
N ALA A 412 19.27 -7.04 8.94
CA ALA A 412 18.62 -5.75 8.78
C ALA A 412 17.86 -5.49 10.09
N THR A 413 18.32 -4.53 10.87
CA THR A 413 17.59 -4.09 12.06
C THR A 413 16.16 -3.74 11.64
N LYS A 414 15.15 -3.96 12.50
CA LYS A 414 13.72 -3.63 12.27
C LYS A 414 13.44 -2.19 11.79
N ARG A 415 14.48 -1.38 11.61
CA ARG A 415 14.47 0.05 11.26
C ARG A 415 15.15 0.37 9.94
N SER A 416 15.28 -0.58 9.03
CA SER A 416 15.93 -0.32 7.74
C SER A 416 15.28 -1.10 6.61
N PHE A 417 15.48 -0.64 5.37
CA PHE A 417 15.05 -1.29 4.14
C PHE A 417 16.10 -1.13 3.04
N HIS A 418 16.04 -1.97 2.03
CA HIS A 418 16.94 -1.91 0.87
C HIS A 418 16.19 -1.46 -0.36
N VAL A 419 16.83 -0.64 -1.19
CA VAL A 419 16.33 -0.28 -2.52
C VAL A 419 17.21 -0.95 -3.56
N VAL A 420 16.57 -1.59 -4.52
CA VAL A 420 17.21 -2.36 -5.60
C VAL A 420 16.74 -1.83 -6.95
N GLY A 421 17.67 -1.69 -7.90
CA GLY A 421 17.37 -1.23 -9.27
C GLY A 421 17.57 0.26 -9.50
N GLU A 422 17.71 1.08 -8.46
CA GLU A 422 18.10 2.49 -8.64
C GLU A 422 19.58 2.61 -9.07
N PRO A 423 19.91 3.59 -9.92
CA PRO A 423 21.31 3.91 -10.21
C PRO A 423 22.10 4.22 -8.93
N THR A 424 23.17 3.49 -8.72
CA THR A 424 24.09 3.68 -7.58
C THR A 424 25.48 4.15 -8.02
N SER A 425 25.70 4.19 -9.34
CA SER A 425 26.95 4.61 -9.96
C SER A 425 26.71 5.53 -11.14
N GLU A 426 27.73 6.26 -11.55
CA GLU A 426 27.65 7.12 -12.73
C GLU A 426 27.34 6.36 -14.02
N PRO A 427 27.92 5.17 -14.29
CA PRO A 427 27.53 4.34 -15.45
C PRO A 427 26.05 3.92 -15.43
N ASP A 428 25.48 3.57 -14.27
CA ASP A 428 24.07 3.21 -14.15
C ASP A 428 23.18 4.43 -14.45
N ALA A 429 23.55 5.60 -13.93
CA ALA A 429 22.88 6.86 -14.20
C ALA A 429 22.94 7.24 -15.69
N ALA A 430 24.09 7.01 -16.35
CA ALA A 430 24.25 7.24 -17.79
C ALA A 430 23.37 6.29 -18.61
N ALA A 431 23.29 5.02 -18.21
CA ALA A 431 22.40 4.05 -18.85
C ALA A 431 20.92 4.46 -18.71
N LEU A 432 20.49 4.90 -17.52
CA LEU A 432 19.14 5.42 -17.30
C LEU A 432 18.89 6.69 -18.13
N ALA A 433 19.84 7.63 -18.17
CA ALA A 433 19.73 8.88 -18.95
C ALA A 433 19.60 8.61 -20.46
N ALA A 434 20.23 7.55 -20.97
CA ALA A 434 20.15 7.16 -22.36
C ALA A 434 18.85 6.40 -22.70
N SER A 435 18.36 5.55 -21.78
CA SER A 435 17.16 4.74 -22.00
C SER A 435 15.87 5.48 -21.71
N ASP A 436 15.82 6.26 -20.61
CA ASP A 436 14.65 7.03 -20.19
C ASP A 436 15.06 8.36 -19.53
N PRO A 437 15.15 9.46 -20.30
CA PRO A 437 15.54 10.78 -19.78
C PRO A 437 14.59 11.33 -18.72
N TYR A 438 13.29 10.95 -18.72
CA TYR A 438 12.32 11.41 -17.71
C TYR A 438 12.53 10.69 -16.38
N GLN A 439 12.73 9.39 -16.39
CA GLN A 439 13.06 8.62 -15.17
C GLN A 439 14.40 9.07 -14.60
N PHE A 440 15.39 9.34 -15.46
CA PHE A 440 16.65 9.94 -15.04
C PHE A 440 16.43 11.29 -14.35
N GLN A 441 15.60 12.18 -14.92
CA GLN A 441 15.26 13.47 -14.32
C GLN A 441 14.63 13.29 -12.94
N TRP A 442 13.66 12.40 -12.80
CA TRP A 442 13.00 12.16 -11.52
C TRP A 442 13.92 11.54 -10.49
N TRP A 443 14.75 10.61 -10.90
CA TRP A 443 15.76 10.02 -10.04
C TRP A 443 16.77 11.08 -9.55
N ALA A 444 17.30 11.90 -10.44
CA ALA A 444 18.26 12.97 -10.10
C ALA A 444 17.64 14.01 -9.13
N LEU A 445 16.37 14.36 -9.32
CA LEU A 445 15.62 15.20 -8.39
C LEU A 445 15.46 14.52 -7.02
N GLY A 446 15.25 13.21 -7.01
CA GLY A 446 15.16 12.41 -5.77
C GLY A 446 16.44 12.44 -4.94
N LEU A 447 17.63 12.47 -5.57
CA LEU A 447 18.93 12.56 -4.88
C LEU A 447 19.03 13.77 -3.97
N VAL A 448 18.39 14.87 -4.36
CA VAL A 448 18.41 16.15 -3.63
C VAL A 448 17.12 16.48 -2.90
N GLY A 449 16.18 15.52 -2.84
CA GLY A 449 14.89 15.72 -2.18
C GLY A 449 13.98 16.75 -2.85
N ALA A 450 14.15 16.99 -4.15
CA ALA A 450 13.32 17.90 -4.93
C ALA A 450 12.07 17.20 -5.46
N ARG A 451 10.95 17.92 -5.49
CA ARG A 451 9.72 17.46 -6.10
C ARG A 451 9.73 17.81 -7.60
N PRO A 452 9.43 16.85 -8.50
CA PRO A 452 9.21 17.15 -9.91
C PRO A 452 8.11 18.20 -10.10
N VAL A 453 8.32 19.11 -11.06
CA VAL A 453 7.32 20.10 -11.45
C VAL A 453 6.60 19.63 -12.71
N GLU A 454 5.30 19.77 -12.71
CA GLU A 454 4.44 19.39 -13.82
C GLU A 454 4.69 20.30 -15.04
N GLN A 455 4.94 19.68 -16.20
CA GLN A 455 5.08 20.41 -17.46
C GLN A 455 3.70 20.52 -18.15
N LYS A 456 3.23 21.75 -18.37
CA LYS A 456 2.03 21.98 -19.20
C LYS A 456 2.40 21.79 -20.69
N LYS A 457 1.53 21.08 -21.45
CA LYS A 457 1.67 20.97 -22.91
C LYS A 457 1.83 22.36 -23.53
N GLY A 458 2.99 22.62 -24.16
CA GLY A 458 3.20 23.78 -25.03
C GLY A 458 4.22 24.82 -24.56
N ALA A 459 4.75 24.76 -23.34
CA ALA A 459 5.87 25.62 -22.94
C ALA A 459 6.70 24.90 -21.87
N ASP A 460 7.86 24.40 -22.24
CA ASP A 460 8.90 24.06 -21.28
C ASP A 460 9.34 25.34 -20.57
N LYS A 461 8.89 25.52 -19.32
CA LYS A 461 9.26 26.71 -18.53
C LYS A 461 10.69 26.61 -17.98
N GLY A 462 11.46 25.60 -18.35
CA GLY A 462 12.82 25.36 -17.88
C GLY A 462 12.90 24.97 -16.40
N ILE A 463 11.84 24.39 -15.85
CA ILE A 463 11.77 23.97 -14.45
C ILE A 463 11.47 22.47 -14.41
N ASP A 464 12.42 21.68 -13.95
CA ASP A 464 12.26 20.24 -13.82
C ASP A 464 11.85 19.85 -12.41
N GLY A 465 12.26 20.60 -11.38
CA GLY A 465 11.90 20.34 -9.99
C GLY A 465 11.92 21.58 -9.09
N ARG A 466 11.29 21.43 -7.91
CA ARG A 466 11.28 22.46 -6.86
C ARG A 466 11.57 21.88 -5.48
N ILE A 467 12.30 22.65 -4.67
CA ILE A 467 12.36 22.46 -3.21
C ILE A 467 11.75 23.73 -2.61
N ILE A 468 10.82 23.55 -1.67
CA ILE A 468 10.16 24.66 -0.97
C ILE A 468 10.63 24.63 0.48
N PHE A 469 11.05 25.78 0.99
CA PHE A 469 11.46 25.93 2.38
C PHE A 469 10.86 27.20 2.99
N GLN A 470 10.86 27.28 4.32
CA GLN A 470 10.31 28.44 5.03
C GLN A 470 11.19 29.66 4.81
N GLY A 471 10.59 30.73 4.33
CA GLY A 471 11.23 32.04 4.13
C GLY A 471 11.40 32.81 5.45
N GLU A 472 11.97 34.01 5.34
CA GLU A 472 12.33 34.84 6.48
C GLU A 472 11.14 35.41 7.24
N LYS A 473 10.03 35.70 6.56
CA LYS A 473 8.80 36.17 7.19
C LYS A 473 7.96 34.97 7.63
N SER A 474 7.44 35.03 8.85
CA SER A 474 6.52 34.00 9.34
C SER A 474 5.38 33.74 8.35
N GLY A 475 5.27 32.51 7.86
CA GLY A 475 4.27 32.09 6.86
C GLY A 475 4.68 32.35 5.40
N SER A 476 5.86 32.92 5.10
CA SER A 476 6.37 32.98 3.73
C SER A 476 7.14 31.73 3.36
N PHE A 477 7.07 31.35 2.07
CA PHE A 477 7.83 30.25 1.52
C PHE A 477 8.74 30.75 0.41
N GLU A 478 9.97 30.23 0.42
CA GLU A 478 10.97 30.44 -0.62
C GLU A 478 11.15 29.15 -1.40
N SER A 479 11.66 29.26 -2.63
CA SER A 479 11.85 28.10 -3.47
C SER A 479 13.25 28.02 -4.09
N VAL A 480 13.73 26.78 -4.19
CA VAL A 480 14.84 26.38 -5.06
C VAL A 480 14.25 25.80 -6.33
N ILE A 481 14.71 26.24 -7.48
CA ILE A 481 14.34 25.70 -8.78
C ILE A 481 15.47 24.81 -9.28
N LEU A 482 15.09 23.64 -9.83
CA LEU A 482 16.05 22.70 -10.36
C LEU A 482 15.80 22.48 -11.85
N SER A 483 16.90 22.43 -12.61
CA SER A 483 16.90 21.96 -13.99
C SER A 483 17.85 20.76 -14.10
N VAL A 484 17.39 19.67 -14.74
CA VAL A 484 18.14 18.44 -14.92
C VAL A 484 18.38 18.20 -16.41
N LYS A 485 19.61 17.89 -16.78
CA LYS A 485 19.99 17.67 -18.18
C LYS A 485 20.71 16.32 -18.31
N ALA A 486 20.07 15.40 -19.00
CA ALA A 486 20.65 14.07 -19.32
C ALA A 486 21.76 14.16 -20.38
N GLY A 487 21.66 15.12 -21.30
CA GLY A 487 22.57 15.30 -22.43
C GLY A 487 23.63 16.38 -22.23
N HIS A 488 24.12 16.89 -23.36
CA HIS A 488 25.18 17.92 -23.38
C HIS A 488 24.69 19.26 -22.80
N THR A 489 25.52 19.88 -21.95
CA THR A 489 25.21 21.17 -21.32
C THR A 489 26.17 22.29 -21.77
N ASN A 490 25.69 23.52 -21.78
CA ASN A 490 26.46 24.70 -22.13
C ASN A 490 26.01 25.93 -21.33
N VAL A 491 26.64 27.07 -21.55
CA VAL A 491 26.37 28.30 -20.81
C VAL A 491 24.94 28.85 -20.99
N VAL A 492 24.25 28.50 -22.07
CA VAL A 492 22.86 28.92 -22.33
C VAL A 492 21.94 28.35 -21.26
N HIS A 493 22.11 27.08 -20.86
CA HIS A 493 21.30 26.49 -19.79
C HIS A 493 21.42 27.21 -18.45
N VAL A 494 22.62 27.78 -18.16
CA VAL A 494 22.82 28.60 -16.94
C VAL A 494 22.12 29.93 -17.05
N ARG A 495 22.17 30.59 -18.23
CA ARG A 495 21.45 31.85 -18.48
C ARG A 495 19.94 31.66 -18.43
N ASP A 496 19.43 30.57 -19.02
CA ASP A 496 18.02 30.22 -18.98
C ASP A 496 17.58 30.04 -17.53
N LEU A 497 18.34 29.29 -16.72
CA LEU A 497 18.05 29.08 -15.30
C LEU A 497 18.02 30.43 -14.52
N LYS A 498 18.93 31.36 -14.81
CA LYS A 498 18.89 32.72 -14.21
C LYS A 498 17.61 33.45 -14.56
N GLY A 499 17.21 33.42 -15.84
CA GLY A 499 15.93 34.03 -16.28
C GLY A 499 14.71 33.38 -15.62
N VAL A 500 14.75 32.07 -15.41
CA VAL A 500 13.71 31.35 -14.68
C VAL A 500 13.65 31.77 -13.22
N LEU A 501 14.79 31.96 -12.54
CA LEU A 501 14.83 32.45 -11.15
C LEU A 501 14.12 33.78 -10.99
N GLU A 502 14.39 34.74 -11.89
CA GLU A 502 13.78 36.07 -11.88
C GLU A 502 12.26 35.98 -12.11
N ARG A 503 11.85 35.24 -13.14
CA ARG A 503 10.44 35.04 -13.50
C ARG A 503 9.63 34.41 -12.38
N GLU A 504 10.15 33.38 -11.74
CA GLU A 504 9.47 32.61 -10.69
C GLU A 504 9.70 33.19 -9.28
N LYS A 505 10.50 34.24 -9.16
CA LYS A 505 10.92 34.84 -7.88
C LYS A 505 11.55 33.82 -6.93
N ALA A 506 12.28 32.84 -7.47
CA ALA A 506 12.97 31.83 -6.70
C ALA A 506 14.35 32.34 -6.25
N VAL A 507 14.80 31.88 -5.11
CA VAL A 507 16.01 32.43 -4.46
C VAL A 507 17.28 31.66 -4.83
N ILE A 508 17.17 30.39 -5.20
CA ILE A 508 18.29 29.53 -5.60
C ILE A 508 17.87 28.73 -6.84
N GLY A 509 18.80 28.57 -7.78
CA GLY A 509 18.68 27.71 -8.96
C GLY A 509 19.78 26.67 -8.99
N VAL A 510 19.42 25.42 -9.32
CA VAL A 510 20.33 24.30 -9.38
C VAL A 510 20.27 23.67 -10.76
N LEU A 511 21.42 23.51 -11.40
CA LEU A 511 21.56 22.72 -12.62
C LEU A 511 22.25 21.40 -12.28
N ILE A 512 21.58 20.28 -12.56
CA ILE A 512 22.13 18.92 -12.40
C ILE A 512 22.42 18.37 -13.80
N SER A 513 23.61 17.82 -14.02
CA SER A 513 24.02 17.26 -15.30
C SER A 513 24.91 16.01 -15.15
N MET A 514 24.96 15.19 -16.20
CA MET A 514 25.91 14.08 -16.25
C MET A 514 27.36 14.56 -16.45
N GLN A 515 27.55 15.69 -17.10
CA GLN A 515 28.85 16.23 -17.47
C GLN A 515 29.28 17.35 -16.54
N GLU A 516 30.59 17.51 -16.36
CA GLU A 516 31.15 18.65 -15.64
C GLU A 516 30.80 19.98 -16.29
N ALA A 517 30.55 20.97 -15.45
CA ALA A 517 30.29 22.33 -15.90
C ALA A 517 31.55 22.94 -16.52
N THR A 518 31.41 23.50 -17.72
CA THR A 518 32.51 24.20 -18.43
C THR A 518 32.88 25.49 -17.72
N SER A 519 34.10 26.03 -17.99
CA SER A 519 34.55 27.28 -17.41
C SER A 519 33.60 28.46 -17.67
N PRO A 520 33.02 28.63 -18.89
CA PRO A 520 31.99 29.64 -19.12
C PRO A 520 30.73 29.46 -18.27
N MET A 521 30.29 28.23 -18.01
CA MET A 521 29.15 27.95 -17.15
C MET A 521 29.44 28.35 -15.70
N LYS A 522 30.61 27.98 -15.18
CA LYS A 522 31.04 28.34 -13.83
C LYS A 522 31.12 29.87 -13.66
N THR A 523 31.69 30.57 -14.62
CA THR A 523 31.76 32.05 -14.63
C THR A 523 30.36 32.67 -14.63
N GLU A 524 29.47 32.18 -15.50
CA GLU A 524 28.08 32.68 -15.60
C GLU A 524 27.29 32.43 -14.29
N ALA A 525 27.49 31.29 -13.63
CA ALA A 525 26.83 30.97 -12.35
C ALA A 525 27.25 31.94 -11.24
N VAL A 526 28.55 32.30 -11.17
CA VAL A 526 29.08 33.27 -10.18
C VAL A 526 28.47 34.64 -10.37
N THR A 527 28.18 35.08 -11.60
CA THR A 527 27.55 36.40 -11.86
C THR A 527 26.12 36.51 -11.33
N ALA A 528 25.46 35.43 -10.97
CA ALA A 528 24.15 35.45 -10.33
C ALA A 528 24.20 35.98 -8.88
N GLY A 529 25.38 35.99 -8.26
CA GLY A 529 25.57 36.46 -6.89
C GLY A 529 25.06 35.46 -5.83
N PHE A 530 24.67 36.02 -4.69
CA PHE A 530 24.29 35.23 -3.51
C PHE A 530 22.87 35.56 -3.05
N TYR A 531 22.20 34.56 -2.52
CA TYR A 531 21.04 34.70 -1.67
C TYR A 531 21.51 34.87 -0.22
N GLU A 532 21.10 35.93 0.43
CA GLU A 532 21.42 36.19 1.84
C GLU A 532 20.22 35.82 2.70
N SER A 533 20.37 34.85 3.55
CA SER A 533 19.35 34.52 4.54
C SER A 533 19.64 35.26 5.83
N THR A 534 18.78 36.20 6.18
CA THR A 534 18.91 36.98 7.43
C THR A 534 18.60 36.10 8.64
N LEU A 535 17.70 35.12 8.49
CA LEU A 535 17.34 34.17 9.55
C LEU A 535 18.52 33.30 9.96
N TRP A 536 19.39 32.93 9.02
CA TRP A 536 20.51 32.02 9.26
C TRP A 536 21.88 32.74 9.26
N GLY A 537 21.91 34.02 8.91
CA GLY A 537 23.14 34.80 8.85
C GLY A 537 24.17 34.28 7.83
N ARG A 538 23.70 33.59 6.77
CA ARG A 538 24.55 32.95 5.77
C ARG A 538 24.17 33.35 4.35
N LYS A 539 25.19 33.34 3.47
CA LYS A 539 25.06 33.58 2.03
C LYS A 539 25.17 32.27 1.30
N TYR A 540 24.26 32.05 0.36
CA TYR A 540 24.20 30.86 -0.48
C TYR A 540 24.33 31.25 -1.95
N PRO A 541 25.12 30.56 -2.80
CA PRO A 541 25.18 30.85 -4.23
C PRO A 541 23.79 30.78 -4.86
N LYS A 542 23.40 31.83 -5.60
CA LYS A 542 22.09 31.85 -6.27
C LYS A 542 21.98 30.79 -7.37
N VAL A 543 23.08 30.49 -8.06
CA VAL A 543 23.13 29.44 -9.07
C VAL A 543 24.21 28.43 -8.69
N GLN A 544 23.82 27.18 -8.60
CA GLN A 544 24.69 26.06 -8.24
C GLN A 544 24.67 25.01 -9.32
N LEU A 545 25.86 24.48 -9.64
CA LEU A 545 26.05 23.48 -10.69
C LEU A 545 26.55 22.18 -10.05
N PHE A 546 25.84 21.08 -10.29
CA PHE A 546 26.20 19.76 -9.78
C PHE A 546 26.29 18.75 -10.90
N THR A 547 27.26 17.86 -10.80
CA THR A 547 27.23 16.62 -11.55
C THR A 547 26.52 15.54 -10.76
N VAL A 548 26.00 14.54 -11.48
CA VAL A 548 25.43 13.33 -10.86
C VAL A 548 26.47 12.64 -9.99
N ALA A 549 27.73 12.55 -10.44
CA ALA A 549 28.84 11.97 -9.69
C ALA A 549 29.06 12.67 -8.33
N GLU A 550 29.00 13.99 -8.29
CA GLU A 550 29.12 14.76 -7.04
C GLU A 550 27.96 14.48 -6.08
N LEU A 551 26.74 14.38 -6.60
CA LEU A 551 25.56 14.07 -5.78
C LEU A 551 25.62 12.64 -5.23
N LEU A 552 26.05 11.66 -6.03
CA LEU A 552 26.27 10.29 -5.58
C LEU A 552 27.39 10.20 -4.53
N ALA A 553 28.39 11.08 -4.62
CA ALA A 553 29.44 11.20 -3.61
C ALA A 553 28.97 11.90 -2.31
N GLY A 554 27.70 12.29 -2.22
CA GLY A 554 27.10 12.90 -1.04
C GLY A 554 27.17 14.43 -0.98
N LYS A 555 27.57 15.12 -2.07
CA LYS A 555 27.49 16.57 -2.14
C LYS A 555 26.04 17.02 -2.17
N ASN A 556 25.68 18.04 -1.43
CA ASN A 556 24.31 18.53 -1.30
C ASN A 556 24.18 19.98 -1.77
N ILE A 557 22.94 20.38 -2.07
CA ILE A 557 22.60 21.76 -2.40
C ILE A 557 22.91 22.66 -1.19
N GLU A 558 23.61 23.74 -1.43
CA GLU A 558 23.85 24.78 -0.42
C GLU A 558 22.62 25.66 -0.28
N MET A 559 21.85 25.47 0.77
CA MET A 559 20.61 26.19 1.04
C MET A 559 20.37 26.30 2.55
N PRO A 560 19.45 27.16 3.00
CA PRO A 560 19.07 27.20 4.40
C PRO A 560 18.65 25.85 4.93
N PRO A 561 19.03 25.47 6.17
CA PRO A 561 18.67 24.16 6.74
C PRO A 561 17.15 23.99 6.77
N ILE A 562 16.65 22.92 6.19
CA ILE A 562 15.23 22.56 6.23
C ILE A 562 14.91 22.03 7.62
N ARG A 563 14.83 22.90 8.62
CA ARG A 563 14.30 22.54 9.93
C ARG A 563 12.80 22.87 9.93
N GLN A 564 11.96 21.85 9.93
CA GLN A 564 10.54 21.84 10.28
C GLN A 564 9.49 22.07 9.19
N VAL A 565 9.75 22.51 7.97
CA VAL A 565 8.69 22.61 6.95
C VAL A 565 9.16 22.02 5.63
N GLN A 566 8.99 20.72 5.48
CA GLN A 566 9.05 20.09 4.16
C GLN A 566 7.75 20.39 3.39
N ALA A 567 7.60 21.65 2.94
CA ALA A 567 6.51 22.02 2.03
C ALA A 567 6.72 21.39 0.62
N THR A 568 7.89 20.84 0.35
CA THR A 568 8.21 20.15 -0.91
C THR A 568 7.40 18.86 -1.07
N PHE A 569 7.30 18.06 -0.02
CA PHE A 569 6.42 16.90 0.05
C PHE A 569 5.50 17.04 1.26
N LYS A 570 4.24 16.63 1.11
CA LYS A 570 3.33 16.62 2.26
C LYS A 570 3.84 15.55 3.23
N LYS A 571 4.13 15.98 4.47
CA LYS A 571 4.65 15.08 5.50
C LYS A 571 3.64 14.00 5.84
N ALA A 572 4.06 12.75 5.79
CA ALA A 572 3.22 11.64 6.22
C ALA A 572 3.01 11.70 7.76
N PRO A 573 1.82 11.37 8.27
CA PRO A 573 1.58 11.33 9.70
C PRO A 573 2.48 10.29 10.37
N LYS A 574 2.93 10.55 11.61
CA LYS A 574 3.63 9.55 12.39
C LYS A 574 2.71 8.37 12.62
N ALA A 575 3.22 7.17 12.38
CA ALA A 575 2.51 5.96 12.75
C ALA A 575 2.37 5.93 14.28
N ILE A 576 1.15 5.76 14.76
CA ILE A 576 0.90 5.46 16.16
C ILE A 576 1.28 3.98 16.30
N GLU A 577 2.36 3.69 17.05
CA GLU A 577 2.61 2.31 17.48
C GLU A 577 1.35 1.85 18.23
N LYS A 578 0.54 1.03 17.59
CA LYS A 578 -0.51 0.29 18.28
C LYS A 578 0.23 -0.64 19.23
N GLN A 579 0.26 -0.27 20.51
CA GLN A 579 0.74 -1.17 21.55
C GLN A 579 0.01 -2.49 21.39
N SER A 580 0.77 -3.58 21.47
CA SER A 580 0.31 -4.96 21.37
C SER A 580 -0.62 -5.35 22.53
N GLY A 581 -1.73 -4.67 22.69
CA GLY A 581 -2.67 -4.81 23.79
C GLY A 581 -4.11 -4.45 23.45
N GLN A 582 -4.39 -3.98 22.23
CA GLN A 582 -5.74 -3.51 21.89
C GLN A 582 -6.45 -4.29 20.78
N SER A 583 -6.01 -5.48 20.41
CA SER A 583 -6.84 -6.38 19.59
C SER A 583 -6.40 -7.85 19.64
N GLU A 584 -5.76 -8.30 20.71
CA GLU A 584 -5.76 -9.73 21.03
C GLU A 584 -6.85 -9.98 22.07
N LEU A 585 -8.11 -9.96 21.63
CA LEU A 585 -9.10 -10.77 22.31
C LEU A 585 -8.66 -12.22 22.08
N PRO A 586 -8.54 -13.02 23.13
CA PRO A 586 -8.17 -14.43 22.97
C PRO A 586 -9.18 -15.10 22.04
N VAL A 587 -8.67 -15.79 21.05
CA VAL A 587 -9.39 -16.58 20.03
C VAL A 587 -10.27 -17.65 20.69
#